data_8b9ad610b4c3c64edf50552adb345059
#
_entry.id   8b9ad610b4c3c64edf50552adb345059
#
_cell.length_a   1.000
_cell.length_b   1.000
_cell.length_c   1.000
_cell.angle_alpha   90.00
_cell.angle_beta   90.00
_cell.angle_gamma   90.00
#
_symmetry.space_group_name_H-M   'P 1'
#
loop_
_entity.id
_entity.type
_entity.pdbx_description
1 polymer ?
#
loop_
_entity_poly.entity_id
_entity_poly.type
_entity_poly.pdbx_seq_one_letter_code
_entity_poly.pdbx_strand_id
1 'polypeptide(L)'
;MEASEQVQPSLLGLSPLFVFLATYLGCSLLLNDFYAMPLSVAFVIASCYALVVTRGLSLEKRVEQFTIGASNHNILTMVWIFILAGAFASGAKFIGAIDASVHVIMSVLPSNTLLPSLFLSSCLVSLSVGTSVGTIVALSPIAMGFAQQLGVSPEYIISIVVGGAFFGDNLSFISDTTIAATRTQGVSMKDKFRVNFLIVLPAALVTFIIYAVQGIDLPATAQFNEPKVWLIIPYIVVIVTALMGINVLVVLMIGIVSCGIIGAINHVDVWAWMSSLGSGIKDMGELIIVTLLAGGLLGLIRYNGGIAYIIRLLSRHIRGKRGGEFSIALLVMLANICTANNTIAILTTSDMASSISKRYDIDRRRTASILDTFSCVVQGLLPYGAQLLLAAGFASVSPLNFMPYLYYPILLGLCATFAILMRYPRRFAK
;
A
#
# COMPACT_ATOMS: atom_id res chain seq x y z
N MET A 1 -0.43 -22.39 -23.52
CA MET A 1 -0.15 -22.99 -22.19
C MET A 1 1.19 -23.71 -22.34
N GLU A 2 2.30 -22.96 -22.25
CA GLU A 2 3.62 -23.56 -22.19
C GLU A 2 3.81 -24.16 -20.81
N ALA A 3 4.32 -25.38 -20.77
CA ALA A 3 4.62 -26.10 -19.54
C ALA A 3 5.51 -25.22 -18.64
N SER A 4 5.03 -24.90 -17.44
CA SER A 4 5.83 -24.23 -16.44
C SER A 4 7.02 -25.12 -16.12
N GLU A 5 8.19 -24.84 -16.71
CA GLU A 5 9.45 -25.38 -16.21
C GLU A 5 9.47 -25.14 -14.70
N GLN A 6 9.56 -26.23 -13.93
CA GLN A 6 9.60 -26.14 -12.48
C GLN A 6 10.91 -25.43 -12.12
N VAL A 7 10.80 -24.12 -11.84
CA VAL A 7 11.93 -23.28 -11.42
C VAL A 7 12.54 -23.92 -10.16
N GLN A 8 13.80 -24.31 -10.24
CA GLN A 8 14.49 -24.95 -9.12
C GLN A 8 14.65 -23.97 -7.94
N PRO A 9 14.24 -24.33 -6.74
CA PRO A 9 14.38 -23.48 -5.56
C PRO A 9 15.84 -23.14 -5.28
N SER A 10 16.19 -21.85 -5.22
CA SER A 10 17.54 -21.38 -5.02
C SER A 10 17.61 -20.24 -4.00
N LEU A 11 18.44 -20.42 -2.95
CA LEU A 11 18.74 -19.35 -1.99
C LEU A 11 19.45 -18.17 -2.67
N LEU A 12 20.32 -18.46 -3.65
CA LEU A 12 21.01 -17.43 -4.43
C LEU A 12 20.01 -16.54 -5.18
N GLY A 13 18.83 -17.06 -5.55
CA GLY A 13 17.77 -16.29 -6.16
C GLY A 13 17.19 -15.20 -5.23
N LEU A 14 17.35 -15.30 -3.91
CA LEU A 14 16.93 -14.28 -2.93
C LEU A 14 18.04 -13.27 -2.62
N SER A 15 19.30 -13.56 -2.96
CA SER A 15 20.44 -12.71 -2.58
C SER A 15 20.31 -11.25 -3.06
N PRO A 16 19.70 -10.92 -4.21
CA PRO A 16 19.49 -9.53 -4.62
C PRO A 16 18.64 -8.71 -3.65
N LEU A 17 17.63 -9.35 -3.01
CA LEU A 17 16.84 -8.69 -1.98
C LEU A 17 17.67 -8.39 -0.73
N PHE A 18 18.54 -9.31 -0.32
CA PHE A 18 19.46 -9.07 0.78
C PHE A 18 20.48 -7.98 0.46
N VAL A 19 20.97 -7.92 -0.77
CA VAL A 19 21.88 -6.84 -1.23
C VAL A 19 21.17 -5.50 -1.17
N PHE A 20 19.91 -5.41 -1.65
CA PHE A 20 19.10 -4.20 -1.54
C PHE A 20 18.98 -3.75 -0.08
N LEU A 21 18.52 -4.64 0.80
CA LEU A 21 18.35 -4.33 2.22
C LEU A 21 19.66 -3.95 2.92
N ALA A 22 20.73 -4.70 2.67
CA ALA A 22 22.04 -4.45 3.25
C ALA A 22 22.62 -3.10 2.78
N THR A 23 22.48 -2.78 1.49
CA THR A 23 22.95 -1.51 0.94
C THR A 23 22.17 -0.35 1.50
N TYR A 24 20.83 -0.39 1.46
CA TYR A 24 20.00 0.71 1.89
C TYR A 24 20.05 0.92 3.41
N LEU A 25 19.78 -0.13 4.20
CA LEU A 25 19.82 -0.04 5.67
C LEU A 25 21.27 0.12 6.18
N GLY A 26 22.23 -0.55 5.58
CA GLY A 26 23.63 -0.44 5.95
C GLY A 26 24.16 0.99 5.80
N CYS A 27 23.92 1.63 4.65
CA CYS A 27 24.30 3.03 4.45
C CYS A 27 23.55 3.97 5.39
N SER A 28 22.23 3.76 5.56
CA SER A 28 21.41 4.59 6.45
C SER A 28 21.89 4.53 7.90
N LEU A 29 22.24 3.35 8.39
CA LEU A 29 22.75 3.17 9.77
C LEU A 29 24.18 3.71 9.94
N LEU A 30 25.07 3.50 8.94
CA LEU A 30 26.44 4.00 9.01
C LEU A 30 26.52 5.53 9.00
N LEU A 31 25.64 6.19 8.23
CA LEU A 31 25.59 7.64 8.11
C LEU A 31 24.63 8.29 9.12
N ASN A 32 23.89 7.47 9.87
CA ASN A 32 22.81 7.90 10.78
C ASN A 32 21.82 8.86 10.10
N ASP A 33 21.61 8.66 8.80
CA ASP A 33 20.73 9.44 7.96
C ASP A 33 20.06 8.54 6.91
N PHE A 34 18.72 8.43 6.97
CA PHE A 34 17.92 7.63 6.04
C PHE A 34 17.76 8.29 4.67
N TYR A 35 18.16 9.55 4.50
CA TYR A 35 18.16 10.27 3.23
C TYR A 35 19.51 10.25 2.52
N ALA A 36 20.55 9.81 3.19
CA ALA A 36 21.91 9.80 2.63
C ALA A 36 22.03 8.96 1.34
N MET A 37 21.19 7.92 1.21
CA MET A 37 21.14 7.09 0.00
C MET A 37 19.72 7.13 -0.61
N PRO A 38 19.59 7.64 -1.86
CA PRO A 38 18.31 7.53 -2.59
C PRO A 38 17.92 6.06 -2.78
N LEU A 39 16.62 5.79 -2.61
CA LEU A 39 16.09 4.42 -2.72
C LEU A 39 16.33 3.82 -4.11
N SER A 40 16.24 4.65 -5.15
CA SER A 40 16.54 4.27 -6.54
C SER A 40 17.96 3.75 -6.70
N VAL A 41 18.96 4.37 -6.04
CA VAL A 41 20.36 3.94 -6.11
C VAL A 41 20.55 2.56 -5.50
N ALA A 42 19.93 2.29 -4.34
CA ALA A 42 19.97 0.96 -3.71
C ALA A 42 19.34 -0.11 -4.62
N PHE A 43 18.24 0.22 -5.30
CA PHE A 43 17.63 -0.68 -6.30
C PHE A 43 18.51 -0.89 -7.53
N VAL A 44 19.22 0.12 -8.03
CA VAL A 44 20.17 -0.01 -9.14
C VAL A 44 21.28 -0.98 -8.75
N ILE A 45 21.91 -0.80 -7.58
CA ILE A 45 22.99 -1.69 -7.09
C ILE A 45 22.48 -3.14 -6.99
N ALA A 46 21.32 -3.35 -6.38
CA ALA A 46 20.73 -4.68 -6.26
C ALA A 46 20.36 -5.29 -7.62
N SER A 47 19.90 -4.48 -8.57
CA SER A 47 19.56 -4.91 -9.94
C SER A 47 20.81 -5.32 -10.72
N CYS A 48 21.89 -4.52 -10.64
CA CYS A 48 23.17 -4.89 -11.24
C CYS A 48 23.70 -6.20 -10.65
N TYR A 49 23.66 -6.36 -9.34
CA TYR A 49 24.01 -7.61 -8.68
C TYR A 49 23.14 -8.78 -9.15
N ALA A 50 21.84 -8.59 -9.26
CA ALA A 50 20.89 -9.60 -9.73
C ALA A 50 21.22 -10.07 -11.15
N LEU A 51 21.55 -9.14 -12.05
CA LEU A 51 21.99 -9.47 -13.43
C LEU A 51 23.27 -10.31 -13.44
N VAL A 52 24.23 -10.02 -12.54
CA VAL A 52 25.50 -10.77 -12.45
C VAL A 52 25.27 -12.18 -11.92
N VAL A 53 24.49 -12.37 -10.85
CA VAL A 53 24.28 -13.68 -10.22
C VAL A 53 23.30 -14.58 -10.95
N THR A 54 22.50 -14.05 -11.87
CA THR A 54 21.58 -14.84 -12.71
C THR A 54 22.36 -15.76 -13.63
N ARG A 55 22.12 -17.06 -13.54
CA ARG A 55 22.82 -18.10 -14.30
C ARG A 55 21.96 -18.67 -15.42
N GLY A 56 22.60 -19.34 -16.40
CA GLY A 56 21.89 -20.05 -17.47
C GLY A 56 21.41 -19.17 -18.62
N LEU A 57 21.63 -17.86 -18.58
CA LEU A 57 21.25 -16.91 -19.63
C LEU A 57 22.44 -16.05 -20.07
N SER A 58 22.45 -15.63 -21.34
CA SER A 58 23.32 -14.55 -21.81
C SER A 58 22.95 -13.23 -21.11
N LEU A 59 23.87 -12.26 -21.06
CA LEU A 59 23.61 -10.95 -20.45
C LEU A 59 22.38 -10.27 -21.06
N GLU A 60 22.24 -10.32 -22.38
CA GLU A 60 21.09 -9.78 -23.11
C GLU A 60 19.77 -10.38 -22.61
N LYS A 61 19.68 -11.71 -22.51
CA LYS A 61 18.49 -12.39 -21.97
C LYS A 61 18.22 -12.10 -20.51
N ARG A 62 19.25 -11.83 -19.68
CA ARG A 62 19.03 -11.39 -18.29
C ARG A 62 18.41 -10.01 -18.21
N VAL A 63 18.87 -9.08 -19.07
CA VAL A 63 18.29 -7.74 -19.23
C VAL A 63 16.85 -7.86 -19.75
N GLU A 64 16.57 -8.77 -20.69
CA GLU A 64 15.22 -9.04 -21.17
C GLU A 64 14.31 -9.53 -20.03
N GLN A 65 14.75 -10.49 -19.20
CA GLN A 65 13.99 -10.96 -18.04
C GLN A 65 13.75 -9.86 -17.00
N PHE A 66 14.73 -8.99 -16.77
CA PHE A 66 14.56 -7.81 -15.94
C PHE A 66 13.47 -6.89 -16.51
N THR A 67 13.54 -6.62 -17.82
CA THR A 67 12.57 -5.77 -18.54
C THR A 67 11.15 -6.35 -18.48
N ILE A 68 11.01 -7.67 -18.65
CA ILE A 68 9.73 -8.37 -18.50
C ILE A 68 9.16 -8.17 -17.08
N GLY A 69 10.01 -8.24 -16.05
CA GLY A 69 9.60 -7.95 -14.67
C GLY A 69 9.15 -6.50 -14.48
N ALA A 70 9.91 -5.55 -15.00
CA ALA A 70 9.59 -4.12 -14.93
C ALA A 70 8.34 -3.73 -15.74
N SER A 71 8.07 -4.42 -16.84
CA SER A 71 6.90 -4.18 -17.70
C SER A 71 5.64 -4.95 -17.29
N ASN A 72 5.65 -5.58 -16.11
CA ASN A 72 4.47 -6.26 -15.60
C ASN A 72 3.27 -5.31 -15.52
N HIS A 73 2.08 -5.78 -15.89
CA HIS A 73 0.86 -4.97 -15.93
C HIS A 73 0.61 -4.18 -14.64
N ASN A 74 0.81 -4.80 -13.47
CA ASN A 74 0.61 -4.12 -12.19
C ASN A 74 1.65 -3.01 -11.97
N ILE A 75 2.90 -3.24 -12.35
CA ILE A 75 3.98 -2.23 -12.25
C ILE A 75 3.65 -1.02 -13.15
N LEU A 76 3.29 -1.26 -14.39
CA LEU A 76 2.91 -0.16 -15.31
C LEU A 76 1.64 0.56 -14.87
N THR A 77 0.66 -0.15 -14.30
CA THR A 77 -0.52 0.49 -13.72
C THR A 77 -0.14 1.44 -12.57
N MET A 78 0.81 1.04 -11.70
CA MET A 78 1.30 1.92 -10.63
C MET A 78 2.03 3.15 -11.18
N VAL A 79 2.82 3.00 -12.23
CA VAL A 79 3.47 4.13 -12.90
C VAL A 79 2.43 5.14 -13.41
N TRP A 80 1.35 4.67 -14.06
CA TRP A 80 0.25 5.53 -14.48
C TRP A 80 -0.45 6.22 -13.31
N ILE A 81 -0.66 5.51 -12.20
CA ILE A 81 -1.25 6.09 -11.00
C ILE A 81 -0.35 7.21 -10.46
N PHE A 82 0.96 7.02 -10.35
CA PHE A 82 1.88 8.05 -9.87
C PHE A 82 1.86 9.30 -10.77
N ILE A 83 1.89 9.11 -12.08
CA ILE A 83 1.83 10.23 -13.05
C ILE A 83 0.55 11.05 -12.84
N LEU A 84 -0.61 10.38 -12.84
CA LEU A 84 -1.90 11.06 -12.73
C LEU A 84 -2.15 11.62 -11.33
N ALA A 85 -1.71 10.93 -10.28
CA ALA A 85 -1.84 11.39 -8.91
C ALA A 85 -1.00 12.65 -8.64
N GLY A 86 0.24 12.69 -9.12
CA GLY A 86 1.09 13.88 -9.03
C GLY A 86 0.48 15.06 -9.77
N ALA A 87 0.01 14.85 -11.01
CA ALA A 87 -0.69 15.88 -11.79
C ALA A 87 -1.94 16.40 -11.05
N PHE A 88 -2.81 15.50 -10.57
CA PHE A 88 -4.02 15.89 -9.87
C PHE A 88 -3.71 16.70 -8.59
N ALA A 89 -2.79 16.20 -7.74
CA ALA A 89 -2.47 16.87 -6.48
C ALA A 89 -1.90 18.27 -6.70
N SER A 90 -0.96 18.42 -7.63
CA SER A 90 -0.37 19.72 -7.94
C SER A 90 -1.37 20.67 -8.60
N GLY A 91 -2.19 20.17 -9.54
CA GLY A 91 -3.25 20.95 -10.17
C GLY A 91 -4.33 21.40 -9.19
N ALA A 92 -4.75 20.54 -8.25
CA ALA A 92 -5.71 20.85 -7.21
C ALA A 92 -5.14 21.86 -6.19
N LYS A 93 -3.87 21.72 -5.82
CA LYS A 93 -3.16 22.68 -4.96
C LYS A 93 -3.09 24.06 -5.62
N PHE A 94 -2.74 24.11 -6.91
CA PHE A 94 -2.59 25.36 -7.66
C PHE A 94 -3.89 26.18 -7.72
N ILE A 95 -5.04 25.53 -7.88
CA ILE A 95 -6.35 26.23 -7.89
C ILE A 95 -6.89 26.53 -6.48
N GLY A 96 -6.20 26.11 -5.39
CA GLY A 96 -6.65 26.30 -4.02
C GLY A 96 -7.70 25.28 -3.53
N ALA A 97 -7.89 24.16 -4.24
CA ALA A 97 -8.89 23.16 -3.88
C ALA A 97 -8.55 22.42 -2.57
N ILE A 98 -7.24 22.24 -2.27
CA ILE A 98 -6.78 21.63 -1.01
C ILE A 98 -7.16 22.54 0.16
N ASP A 99 -6.80 23.83 0.10
CA ASP A 99 -7.06 24.79 1.18
C ASP A 99 -8.57 24.94 1.43
N ALA A 100 -9.38 25.01 0.36
CA ALA A 100 -10.83 25.04 0.47
C ALA A 100 -11.40 23.79 1.15
N SER A 101 -10.87 22.61 0.81
CA SER A 101 -11.31 21.35 1.40
C SER A 101 -10.96 21.28 2.88
N VAL A 102 -9.73 21.65 3.25
CA VAL A 102 -9.27 21.71 4.64
C VAL A 102 -10.11 22.68 5.46
N HIS A 103 -10.36 23.89 4.92
CA HIS A 103 -11.20 24.90 5.58
C HIS A 103 -12.63 24.38 5.85
N VAL A 104 -13.29 23.82 4.84
CA VAL A 104 -14.65 23.28 5.01
C VAL A 104 -14.69 22.19 6.08
N ILE A 105 -13.73 21.26 6.07
CA ILE A 105 -13.70 20.17 7.05
C ILE A 105 -13.43 20.72 8.46
N MET A 106 -12.48 21.64 8.62
CA MET A 106 -12.15 22.23 9.92
C MET A 106 -13.22 23.19 10.44
N SER A 107 -14.07 23.76 9.58
CA SER A 107 -15.22 24.56 10.03
C SER A 107 -16.34 23.73 10.64
N VAL A 108 -16.39 22.43 10.30
CA VAL A 108 -17.41 21.48 10.78
C VAL A 108 -16.90 20.61 11.92
N LEU A 109 -15.63 20.19 11.87
CA LEU A 109 -15.02 19.29 12.84
C LEU A 109 -14.11 20.03 13.79
N PRO A 110 -14.25 19.86 15.13
CA PRO A 110 -13.30 20.36 16.10
C PRO A 110 -11.90 19.77 15.86
N SER A 111 -10.84 20.57 16.06
CA SER A 111 -9.45 20.16 15.80
C SER A 111 -9.04 18.86 16.52
N ASN A 112 -9.52 18.66 17.75
CA ASN A 112 -9.26 17.48 18.54
C ASN A 112 -9.89 16.18 17.98
N THR A 113 -10.84 16.28 17.06
CA THR A 113 -11.48 15.13 16.39
C THR A 113 -10.93 14.87 15.00
N LEU A 114 -10.07 15.72 14.47
CA LEU A 114 -9.57 15.60 13.09
C LEU A 114 -8.79 14.32 12.83
N LEU A 115 -7.87 13.92 13.73
CA LEU A 115 -7.09 12.70 13.54
C LEU A 115 -7.95 11.43 13.50
N PRO A 116 -8.82 11.17 14.51
CA PRO A 116 -9.70 10.01 14.45
C PRO A 116 -10.71 10.09 13.30
N SER A 117 -11.18 11.29 12.92
CA SER A 117 -12.08 11.46 11.77
C SER A 117 -11.38 11.17 10.45
N LEU A 118 -10.12 11.58 10.28
CA LEU A 118 -9.32 11.27 9.10
C LEU A 118 -9.13 9.75 8.96
N PHE A 119 -8.80 9.05 10.07
CA PHE A 119 -8.70 7.60 10.08
C PHE A 119 -10.03 6.93 9.70
N LEU A 120 -11.14 7.33 10.33
CA LEU A 120 -12.45 6.76 10.05
C LEU A 120 -12.90 7.03 8.62
N SER A 121 -12.69 8.24 8.10
CA SER A 121 -12.98 8.58 6.71
C SER A 121 -12.16 7.73 5.75
N SER A 122 -10.87 7.52 6.04
CA SER A 122 -10.01 6.64 5.24
C SER A 122 -10.49 5.19 5.26
N CYS A 123 -10.94 4.69 6.43
CA CYS A 123 -11.56 3.36 6.54
C CYS A 123 -12.82 3.24 5.68
N LEU A 124 -13.73 4.22 5.75
CA LEU A 124 -15.00 4.20 5.02
C LEU A 124 -14.81 4.32 3.51
N VAL A 125 -13.93 5.23 3.06
CA VAL A 125 -13.59 5.38 1.65
C VAL A 125 -12.96 4.09 1.12
N SER A 126 -12.02 3.50 1.84
CA SER A 126 -11.34 2.27 1.43
C SER A 126 -12.28 1.06 1.37
N LEU A 127 -13.19 0.92 2.33
CA LEU A 127 -14.25 -0.11 2.29
C LEU A 127 -15.13 0.00 1.03
N SER A 128 -15.45 1.24 0.65
CA SER A 128 -16.38 1.53 -0.45
C SER A 128 -15.70 1.45 -1.81
N VAL A 129 -14.46 1.94 -1.92
CA VAL A 129 -13.65 1.91 -3.17
C VAL A 129 -13.07 0.52 -3.42
N GLY A 130 -12.78 -0.23 -2.36
CA GLY A 130 -12.18 -1.56 -2.43
C GLY A 130 -10.70 -1.57 -2.77
N THR A 131 -9.99 -0.44 -2.64
CA THR A 131 -8.55 -0.36 -2.90
C THR A 131 -7.86 0.64 -1.99
N SER A 132 -6.79 0.20 -1.35
CA SER A 132 -5.93 1.06 -0.52
C SER A 132 -5.27 2.17 -1.34
N VAL A 133 -4.82 1.86 -2.56
CA VAL A 133 -4.19 2.83 -3.46
C VAL A 133 -5.17 3.96 -3.81
N GLY A 134 -6.41 3.64 -4.21
CA GLY A 134 -7.43 4.64 -4.53
C GLY A 134 -7.75 5.56 -3.34
N THR A 135 -7.78 5.01 -2.13
CA THR A 135 -8.01 5.77 -0.90
C THR A 135 -6.87 6.74 -0.60
N ILE A 136 -5.63 6.27 -0.71
CA ILE A 136 -4.43 7.10 -0.51
C ILE A 136 -4.41 8.25 -1.51
N VAL A 137 -4.67 7.97 -2.79
CA VAL A 137 -4.76 8.99 -3.84
C VAL A 137 -5.81 10.05 -3.53
N ALA A 138 -7.00 9.63 -3.10
CA ALA A 138 -8.12 10.53 -2.86
C ALA A 138 -7.92 11.43 -1.62
N LEU A 139 -7.35 10.89 -0.54
CA LEU A 139 -7.32 11.57 0.75
C LEU A 139 -5.97 12.20 1.11
N SER A 140 -4.85 11.71 0.55
CA SER A 140 -3.52 12.21 0.92
C SER A 140 -3.31 13.70 0.66
N PRO A 141 -3.75 14.30 -0.45
CA PRO A 141 -3.57 15.73 -0.65
C PRO A 141 -4.30 16.57 0.41
N ILE A 142 -5.52 16.16 0.81
CA ILE A 142 -6.28 16.81 1.89
C ILE A 142 -5.56 16.63 3.23
N ALA A 143 -5.06 15.42 3.50
CA ALA A 143 -4.30 15.10 4.69
C ALA A 143 -3.03 15.98 4.80
N MET A 144 -2.33 16.22 3.68
CA MET A 144 -1.17 17.13 3.66
C MET A 144 -1.58 18.58 3.93
N GLY A 145 -2.75 19.01 3.45
CA GLY A 145 -3.31 20.31 3.82
C GLY A 145 -3.55 20.42 5.33
N PHE A 146 -4.07 19.38 5.99
CA PHE A 146 -4.19 19.35 7.46
C PHE A 146 -2.84 19.42 8.15
N ALA A 147 -1.84 18.66 7.69
CA ALA A 147 -0.50 18.69 8.25
C ALA A 147 0.06 20.12 8.26
N GLN A 148 -0.07 20.84 7.16
CA GLN A 148 0.39 22.20 7.00
C GLN A 148 -0.37 23.18 7.93
N GLN A 149 -1.70 23.06 8.01
CA GLN A 149 -2.52 23.98 8.80
C GLN A 149 -2.40 23.76 10.31
N LEU A 150 -2.25 22.52 10.74
CA LEU A 150 -2.11 22.15 12.15
C LEU A 150 -0.65 22.26 12.65
N GLY A 151 0.32 22.43 11.74
CA GLY A 151 1.75 22.38 12.10
C GLY A 151 2.20 21.01 12.59
N VAL A 152 1.51 19.94 12.16
CA VAL A 152 1.82 18.55 12.50
C VAL A 152 2.69 17.94 11.41
N SER A 153 3.58 17.01 11.77
CA SER A 153 4.48 16.40 10.80
C SER A 153 3.71 15.68 9.68
N PRO A 154 4.09 15.87 8.42
CA PRO A 154 3.49 15.19 7.28
C PRO A 154 3.53 13.65 7.41
N GLU A 155 4.62 13.11 7.97
CA GLU A 155 4.82 11.68 8.21
C GLU A 155 3.72 11.09 9.10
N TYR A 156 3.36 11.82 10.14
CA TYR A 156 2.34 11.38 11.08
C TYR A 156 0.94 11.40 10.42
N ILE A 157 0.57 12.50 9.79
CA ILE A 157 -0.75 12.65 9.16
C ILE A 157 -0.95 11.67 8.01
N ILE A 158 0.07 11.44 7.15
CA ILE A 158 -0.06 10.50 6.03
C ILE A 158 -0.21 9.06 6.51
N SER A 159 0.41 8.69 7.64
CA SER A 159 0.30 7.35 8.22
C SER A 159 -1.13 7.01 8.66
N ILE A 160 -1.92 8.03 9.05
CA ILE A 160 -3.34 7.86 9.40
C ILE A 160 -4.14 7.42 8.18
N VAL A 161 -3.92 8.08 7.03
CA VAL A 161 -4.57 7.73 5.77
C VAL A 161 -4.19 6.32 5.33
N VAL A 162 -2.90 5.98 5.38
CA VAL A 162 -2.41 4.64 5.05
C VAL A 162 -3.05 3.58 5.95
N GLY A 163 -3.11 3.83 7.25
CA GLY A 163 -3.76 2.91 8.21
C GLY A 163 -5.21 2.63 7.86
N GLY A 164 -6.01 3.68 7.60
CA GLY A 164 -7.41 3.54 7.21
C GLY A 164 -7.59 2.87 5.84
N ALA A 165 -6.68 3.13 4.90
CA ALA A 165 -6.69 2.50 3.58
C ALA A 165 -6.53 0.98 3.68
N PHE A 166 -5.64 0.48 4.52
CA PHE A 166 -5.46 -0.96 4.73
C PHE A 166 -6.57 -1.61 5.54
N PHE A 167 -7.30 -0.87 6.39
CA PHE A 167 -8.50 -1.37 7.02
C PHE A 167 -9.54 -1.79 5.96
N GLY A 168 -9.81 -0.92 4.99
CA GLY A 168 -10.77 -1.22 3.92
C GLY A 168 -10.26 -2.31 2.99
N ASP A 169 -8.99 -2.32 2.63
CA ASP A 169 -8.39 -3.35 1.77
C ASP A 169 -8.61 -4.76 2.35
N ASN A 170 -8.50 -4.90 3.67
CA ASN A 170 -8.73 -6.16 4.38
C ASN A 170 -10.22 -6.54 4.56
N LEU A 171 -11.14 -5.57 4.69
CA LEU A 171 -12.55 -5.83 4.98
C LEU A 171 -13.50 -5.63 3.80
N SER A 172 -13.09 -4.93 2.75
CA SER A 172 -13.95 -4.68 1.59
C SER A 172 -14.34 -5.98 0.88
N PHE A 173 -15.59 -6.04 0.41
CA PHE A 173 -16.08 -7.14 -0.42
C PHE A 173 -15.56 -7.08 -1.86
N ILE A 174 -15.08 -5.94 -2.31
CA ILE A 174 -14.63 -5.70 -3.69
C ILE A 174 -13.13 -5.52 -3.82
N SER A 175 -12.38 -5.63 -2.72
CA SER A 175 -10.91 -5.57 -2.73
C SER A 175 -10.31 -6.76 -3.49
N ASP A 176 -9.28 -6.48 -4.30
CA ASP A 176 -8.54 -7.49 -5.07
C ASP A 176 -7.96 -8.58 -4.16
N THR A 177 -7.49 -8.21 -2.97
CA THR A 177 -6.95 -9.15 -1.98
C THR A 177 -8.02 -10.06 -1.43
N THR A 178 -9.19 -9.52 -1.10
CA THR A 178 -10.36 -10.28 -0.65
C THR A 178 -10.83 -11.26 -1.76
N ILE A 179 -10.91 -10.78 -3.01
CA ILE A 179 -11.30 -11.61 -4.15
C ILE A 179 -10.29 -12.73 -4.38
N ALA A 180 -8.99 -12.41 -4.36
CA ALA A 180 -7.92 -13.40 -4.53
C ALA A 180 -7.96 -14.47 -3.42
N ALA A 181 -8.01 -14.05 -2.15
CA ALA A 181 -8.03 -14.95 -1.01
C ALA A 181 -9.28 -15.86 -0.98
N THR A 182 -10.45 -15.30 -1.28
CA THR A 182 -11.70 -16.07 -1.24
C THR A 182 -11.84 -17.04 -2.41
N ARG A 183 -11.55 -16.59 -3.62
CA ARG A 183 -11.64 -17.45 -4.83
C ARG A 183 -10.67 -18.60 -4.78
N THR A 184 -9.42 -18.36 -4.39
CA THR A 184 -8.39 -19.41 -4.33
C THR A 184 -8.69 -20.46 -3.26
N GLN A 185 -9.35 -20.08 -2.18
CA GLN A 185 -9.73 -21.02 -1.11
C GLN A 185 -11.14 -21.60 -1.27
N GLY A 186 -11.91 -21.15 -2.28
CA GLY A 186 -13.28 -21.63 -2.54
C GLY A 186 -14.25 -21.28 -1.42
N VAL A 187 -14.13 -20.08 -0.84
CA VAL A 187 -15.00 -19.58 0.24
C VAL A 187 -15.78 -18.34 -0.19
N SER A 188 -16.93 -18.10 0.46
CA SER A 188 -17.69 -16.89 0.18
C SER A 188 -17.02 -15.66 0.79
N MET A 189 -17.14 -14.50 0.13
CA MET A 189 -16.65 -13.21 0.68
C MET A 189 -17.30 -12.89 2.02
N LYS A 190 -18.60 -13.22 2.20
CA LYS A 190 -19.34 -13.03 3.43
C LYS A 190 -18.75 -13.82 4.61
N ASP A 191 -18.30 -15.05 4.36
CA ASP A 191 -17.72 -15.88 5.40
C ASP A 191 -16.32 -15.39 5.78
N LYS A 192 -15.49 -15.00 4.80
CA LYS A 192 -14.19 -14.35 5.06
C LYS A 192 -14.38 -13.05 5.84
N PHE A 193 -15.32 -12.20 5.44
CA PHE A 193 -15.63 -10.96 6.15
C PHE A 193 -15.95 -11.20 7.63
N ARG A 194 -16.78 -12.20 7.94
CA ARG A 194 -17.14 -12.55 9.32
C ARG A 194 -15.93 -12.94 10.18
N VAL A 195 -14.97 -13.65 9.58
CA VAL A 195 -13.73 -14.04 10.28
C VAL A 195 -12.85 -12.80 10.48
N ASN A 196 -12.60 -12.04 9.40
CA ASN A 196 -11.72 -10.87 9.43
C ASN A 196 -12.26 -9.77 10.34
N PHE A 197 -13.55 -9.48 10.30
CA PHE A 197 -14.16 -8.41 11.12
C PHE A 197 -13.83 -8.56 12.60
N LEU A 198 -13.88 -9.78 13.13
CA LEU A 198 -13.56 -10.06 14.52
C LEU A 198 -12.06 -9.88 14.87
N ILE A 199 -11.18 -9.99 13.89
CA ILE A 199 -9.72 -9.83 14.05
C ILE A 199 -9.30 -8.36 13.83
N VAL A 200 -9.91 -7.72 12.84
CA VAL A 200 -9.57 -6.37 12.37
C VAL A 200 -10.17 -5.28 13.25
N LEU A 201 -11.41 -5.48 13.72
CA LEU A 201 -12.12 -4.49 14.53
C LEU A 201 -11.37 -4.08 15.81
N PRO A 202 -10.79 -5.00 16.61
CA PRO A 202 -9.98 -4.60 17.77
C PRO A 202 -8.79 -3.72 17.40
N ALA A 203 -8.08 -4.05 16.32
CA ALA A 203 -6.96 -3.23 15.84
C ALA A 203 -7.41 -1.83 15.43
N ALA A 204 -8.53 -1.73 14.70
CA ALA A 204 -9.08 -0.45 14.27
C ALA A 204 -9.58 0.40 15.45
N LEU A 205 -10.25 -0.21 16.43
CA LEU A 205 -10.71 0.50 17.63
C LEU A 205 -9.55 1.05 18.46
N VAL A 206 -8.50 0.24 18.68
CA VAL A 206 -7.33 0.70 19.40
C VAL A 206 -6.62 1.82 18.64
N THR A 207 -6.48 1.71 17.31
CA THR A 207 -5.91 2.76 16.46
C THR A 207 -6.73 4.05 16.55
N PHE A 208 -8.06 3.94 16.46
CA PHE A 208 -8.97 5.08 16.61
C PHE A 208 -8.81 5.78 17.96
N ILE A 209 -8.73 5.01 19.05
CA ILE A 209 -8.53 5.55 20.41
C ILE A 209 -7.17 6.26 20.51
N ILE A 210 -6.10 5.68 19.95
CA ILE A 210 -4.78 6.34 19.93
C ILE A 210 -4.89 7.71 19.26
N TYR A 211 -5.50 7.78 18.07
CA TYR A 211 -5.67 9.05 17.37
C TYR A 211 -6.62 10.03 18.10
N ALA A 212 -7.65 9.53 18.77
CA ALA A 212 -8.53 10.36 19.58
C ALA A 212 -7.80 10.99 20.77
N VAL A 213 -6.95 10.23 21.46
CA VAL A 213 -6.14 10.74 22.58
C VAL A 213 -5.09 11.74 22.09
N GLN A 214 -4.37 11.41 21.00
CA GLN A 214 -3.34 12.29 20.44
C GLN A 214 -3.93 13.56 19.80
N GLY A 215 -5.20 13.53 19.39
CA GLY A 215 -5.91 14.69 18.85
C GLY A 215 -6.26 15.75 19.91
N ILE A 216 -6.29 15.39 21.19
CA ILE A 216 -6.69 16.32 22.27
C ILE A 216 -5.77 17.53 22.36
N ASP A 217 -4.47 17.35 22.13
CA ASP A 217 -3.45 18.39 22.26
C ASP A 217 -3.28 19.24 20.98
N LEU A 218 -4.08 19.03 19.94
CA LEU A 218 -3.99 19.81 18.72
C LEU A 218 -4.50 21.24 18.93
N PRO A 219 -3.84 22.25 18.32
CA PRO A 219 -4.22 23.65 18.48
C PRO A 219 -5.64 23.90 17.96
N ALA A 220 -6.43 24.63 18.73
CA ALA A 220 -7.87 24.83 18.48
C ALA A 220 -8.19 25.70 17.24
N THR A 221 -7.23 26.42 16.70
CA THR A 221 -7.47 27.41 15.65
C THR A 221 -6.37 27.47 14.60
N ALA A 222 -6.72 27.10 13.38
CA ALA A 222 -6.05 27.64 12.20
C ALA A 222 -6.78 28.92 11.76
N GLN A 223 -6.06 30.02 11.59
CA GLN A 223 -6.60 31.22 10.94
C GLN A 223 -6.67 30.94 9.43
N PHE A 224 -7.86 30.91 8.91
CA PHE A 224 -8.08 30.75 7.47
C PHE A 224 -8.39 32.11 6.83
N ASN A 225 -7.73 32.43 5.72
CA ASN A 225 -8.34 33.32 4.75
C ASN A 225 -9.57 32.60 4.19
N GLU A 226 -10.73 33.25 4.14
CA GLU A 226 -11.98 32.63 3.68
C GLU A 226 -11.82 32.12 2.24
N PRO A 227 -11.60 30.82 2.00
CA PRO A 227 -11.49 30.28 0.66
C PRO A 227 -12.87 30.21 0.01
N LYS A 228 -12.92 30.29 -1.29
CA LYS A 228 -14.15 30.06 -2.03
C LYS A 228 -14.54 28.58 -1.88
N VAL A 229 -15.59 28.29 -1.11
CA VAL A 229 -16.04 26.93 -0.75
C VAL A 229 -16.24 26.03 -1.98
N TRP A 230 -16.65 26.55 -3.12
CA TRP A 230 -16.88 25.81 -4.35
C TRP A 230 -15.60 25.23 -4.99
N LEU A 231 -14.41 25.65 -4.57
CA LEU A 231 -13.15 25.03 -4.98
C LEU A 231 -12.98 23.59 -4.48
N ILE A 232 -13.81 23.12 -3.53
CA ILE A 232 -13.84 21.73 -3.07
C ILE A 232 -14.40 20.74 -4.12
N ILE A 233 -15.12 21.24 -5.14
CA ILE A 233 -15.81 20.39 -6.12
C ILE A 233 -14.92 19.31 -6.75
N PRO A 234 -13.66 19.54 -7.18
CA PRO A 234 -12.81 18.51 -7.73
C PRO A 234 -12.61 17.33 -6.76
N TYR A 235 -12.46 17.57 -5.46
CA TYR A 235 -12.33 16.52 -4.45
C TYR A 235 -13.63 15.76 -4.24
N ILE A 236 -14.78 16.46 -4.23
CA ILE A 236 -16.08 15.81 -4.17
C ILE A 236 -16.26 14.87 -5.37
N VAL A 237 -15.93 15.33 -6.57
CA VAL A 237 -16.00 14.54 -7.81
C VAL A 237 -15.11 13.30 -7.72
N VAL A 238 -13.86 13.45 -7.28
CA VAL A 238 -12.92 12.32 -7.09
C VAL A 238 -13.46 11.32 -6.08
N ILE A 239 -13.93 11.78 -4.91
CA ILE A 239 -14.47 10.88 -3.87
C ILE A 239 -15.74 10.17 -4.36
N VAL A 240 -16.67 10.89 -4.96
CA VAL A 240 -17.93 10.30 -5.46
C VAL A 240 -17.66 9.28 -6.56
N THR A 241 -16.83 9.60 -7.56
CA THR A 241 -16.49 8.67 -8.64
C THR A 241 -15.72 7.45 -8.14
N ALA A 242 -14.85 7.63 -7.15
CA ALA A 242 -14.17 6.51 -6.48
C ALA A 242 -15.18 5.61 -5.72
N LEU A 243 -16.11 6.20 -4.95
CA LEU A 243 -17.17 5.46 -4.24
C LEU A 243 -18.13 4.72 -5.18
N MET A 244 -18.29 5.20 -6.42
CA MET A 244 -19.02 4.49 -7.48
C MET A 244 -18.27 3.28 -8.04
N GLY A 245 -17.04 2.99 -7.58
CA GLY A 245 -16.22 1.87 -8.03
C GLY A 245 -15.59 2.08 -9.42
N ILE A 246 -15.46 3.32 -9.87
CA ILE A 246 -14.77 3.65 -11.12
C ILE A 246 -13.26 3.39 -10.97
N ASN A 247 -12.62 2.91 -12.03
CA ASN A 247 -11.18 2.65 -12.03
C ASN A 247 -10.39 3.90 -11.61
N VAL A 248 -9.40 3.73 -10.72
CA VAL A 248 -8.63 4.82 -10.12
C VAL A 248 -7.95 5.74 -11.16
N LEU A 249 -7.50 5.20 -12.29
CA LEU A 249 -6.91 6.01 -13.36
C LEU A 249 -7.95 6.96 -13.97
N VAL A 250 -9.17 6.47 -14.19
CA VAL A 250 -10.29 7.27 -14.72
C VAL A 250 -10.73 8.31 -13.70
N VAL A 251 -10.80 7.95 -12.42
CA VAL A 251 -11.10 8.88 -11.30
C VAL A 251 -10.11 10.04 -11.30
N LEU A 252 -8.81 9.76 -11.41
CA LEU A 252 -7.78 10.80 -11.46
C LEU A 252 -7.88 11.69 -12.68
N MET A 253 -8.16 11.12 -13.86
CA MET A 253 -8.39 11.89 -15.09
C MET A 253 -9.59 12.83 -14.94
N ILE A 254 -10.71 12.33 -14.41
CA ILE A 254 -11.89 13.15 -14.11
C ILE A 254 -11.54 14.24 -13.10
N GLY A 255 -10.76 13.94 -12.08
CA GLY A 255 -10.25 14.89 -11.09
C GLY A 255 -9.44 16.01 -11.73
N ILE A 256 -8.48 15.69 -12.61
CA ILE A 256 -7.66 16.67 -13.33
C ILE A 256 -8.55 17.56 -14.21
N VAL A 257 -9.47 16.97 -14.99
CA VAL A 257 -10.39 17.73 -15.85
C VAL A 257 -11.26 18.66 -15.01
N SER A 258 -11.79 18.20 -13.89
CA SER A 258 -12.61 19.02 -12.98
C SER A 258 -11.81 20.18 -12.37
N CYS A 259 -10.52 19.98 -12.02
CA CYS A 259 -9.62 21.06 -11.61
C CYS A 259 -9.43 22.09 -12.72
N GLY A 260 -9.25 21.66 -13.97
CA GLY A 260 -9.12 22.56 -15.12
C GLY A 260 -10.37 23.41 -15.34
N ILE A 261 -11.57 22.80 -15.29
CA ILE A 261 -12.85 23.50 -15.43
C ILE A 261 -13.02 24.55 -14.31
N ILE A 262 -12.81 24.13 -13.06
CA ILE A 262 -12.94 25.04 -11.90
C ILE A 262 -11.89 26.15 -11.94
N GLY A 263 -10.66 25.84 -12.34
CA GLY A 263 -9.61 26.82 -12.54
C GLY A 263 -9.98 27.85 -13.61
N ALA A 264 -10.52 27.43 -14.78
CA ALA A 264 -10.97 28.31 -15.84
C ALA A 264 -12.12 29.24 -15.38
N ILE A 265 -13.08 28.73 -14.63
CA ILE A 265 -14.17 29.54 -14.04
C ILE A 265 -13.62 30.57 -13.05
N ASN A 266 -12.51 30.29 -12.36
CA ASN A 266 -11.83 31.25 -11.47
C ASN A 266 -10.83 32.15 -12.17
N HIS A 267 -10.77 32.15 -13.49
CA HIS A 267 -9.82 32.94 -14.28
C HIS A 267 -8.35 32.61 -13.95
N VAL A 268 -8.06 31.37 -13.56
CA VAL A 268 -6.70 30.88 -13.35
C VAL A 268 -6.00 30.82 -14.71
N ASP A 269 -4.74 31.26 -14.77
CA ASP A 269 -3.94 31.13 -15.98
C ASP A 269 -3.75 29.63 -16.34
N VAL A 270 -4.28 29.25 -17.51
CA VAL A 270 -4.27 27.85 -18.00
C VAL A 270 -2.83 27.35 -18.20
N TRP A 271 -1.93 28.21 -18.68
CA TRP A 271 -0.53 27.83 -18.91
C TRP A 271 0.23 27.58 -17.61
N ALA A 272 0.02 28.45 -16.60
CA ALA A 272 0.58 28.26 -15.27
C ALA A 272 0.01 27.00 -14.60
N TRP A 273 -1.29 26.75 -14.76
CA TRP A 273 -1.92 25.50 -14.27
C TRP A 273 -1.35 24.24 -14.95
N MET A 274 -1.20 24.25 -16.30
CA MET A 274 -0.56 23.14 -17.02
C MET A 274 0.89 22.93 -16.58
N SER A 275 1.63 24.00 -16.32
CA SER A 275 2.98 23.92 -15.77
C SER A 275 3.00 23.26 -14.40
N SER A 276 1.99 23.55 -13.54
CA SER A 276 1.86 22.92 -12.23
C SER A 276 1.60 21.40 -12.33
N LEU A 277 0.78 20.96 -13.30
CA LEU A 277 0.60 19.52 -13.57
C LEU A 277 1.93 18.84 -13.90
N GLY A 278 2.74 19.48 -14.77
CA GLY A 278 4.06 18.99 -15.14
C GLY A 278 5.02 18.90 -13.95
N SER A 279 4.98 19.88 -13.03
CA SER A 279 5.74 19.81 -11.78
C SER A 279 5.33 18.63 -10.93
N GLY A 280 4.01 18.45 -10.71
CA GLY A 280 3.51 17.31 -9.91
C GLY A 280 3.89 15.95 -10.49
N ILE A 281 3.94 15.80 -11.83
CA ILE A 281 4.44 14.57 -12.46
C ILE A 281 5.93 14.37 -12.15
N LYS A 282 6.76 15.41 -12.22
CA LYS A 282 8.19 15.33 -11.91
C LYS A 282 8.45 14.96 -10.47
N ASP A 283 7.64 15.46 -9.54
CA ASP A 283 7.77 15.18 -8.11
C ASP A 283 7.56 13.67 -7.80
N MET A 284 6.83 12.96 -8.66
CA MET A 284 6.64 11.51 -8.58
C MET A 284 7.76 10.70 -9.27
N GLY A 285 8.76 11.36 -9.86
CA GLY A 285 9.78 10.71 -10.69
C GLY A 285 10.58 9.63 -9.98
N GLU A 286 11.04 9.90 -8.76
CA GLU A 286 11.77 8.92 -7.94
C GLU A 286 10.95 7.65 -7.71
N LEU A 287 9.64 7.79 -7.43
CA LEU A 287 8.75 6.67 -7.16
C LEU A 287 8.51 5.82 -8.40
N ILE A 288 8.41 6.46 -9.56
CA ILE A 288 8.30 5.78 -10.86
C ILE A 288 9.55 4.95 -11.12
N ILE A 289 10.73 5.52 -10.93
CA ILE A 289 12.02 4.84 -11.12
C ILE A 289 12.13 3.64 -10.16
N VAL A 290 11.87 3.85 -8.87
CA VAL A 290 11.91 2.79 -7.84
C VAL A 290 10.94 1.66 -8.20
N THR A 291 9.74 1.97 -8.64
CA THR A 291 8.72 0.98 -8.98
C THR A 291 9.13 0.10 -10.16
N LEU A 292 9.71 0.70 -11.21
CA LEU A 292 10.22 -0.03 -12.37
C LEU A 292 11.41 -0.93 -12.01
N LEU A 293 12.38 -0.39 -11.24
CA LEU A 293 13.56 -1.14 -10.79
C LEU A 293 13.15 -2.29 -9.86
N ALA A 294 12.23 -2.05 -8.91
CA ALA A 294 11.69 -3.10 -8.05
C ALA A 294 11.01 -4.21 -8.85
N GLY A 295 10.19 -3.85 -9.84
CA GLY A 295 9.54 -4.82 -10.74
C GLY A 295 10.55 -5.69 -11.48
N GLY A 296 11.58 -5.09 -12.06
CA GLY A 296 12.66 -5.80 -12.75
C GLY A 296 13.44 -6.72 -11.82
N LEU A 297 13.84 -6.22 -10.64
CA LEU A 297 14.54 -6.99 -9.61
C LEU A 297 13.72 -8.22 -9.17
N LEU A 298 12.44 -8.04 -8.90
CA LEU A 298 11.53 -9.12 -8.51
C LEU A 298 11.33 -10.13 -9.64
N GLY A 299 11.34 -9.68 -10.90
CA GLY A 299 11.34 -10.55 -12.08
C GLY A 299 12.53 -11.51 -12.08
N LEU A 300 13.73 -11.02 -11.83
CA LEU A 300 14.95 -11.84 -11.73
C LEU A 300 14.95 -12.75 -10.49
N ILE A 301 14.49 -12.27 -9.33
CA ILE A 301 14.35 -13.10 -8.12
C ILE A 301 13.42 -14.29 -8.37
N ARG A 302 12.31 -14.05 -9.07
CA ARG A 302 11.35 -15.08 -9.44
C ARG A 302 11.95 -16.07 -10.44
N TYR A 303 12.60 -15.58 -11.48
CA TYR A 303 13.28 -16.39 -12.48
C TYR A 303 14.35 -17.30 -11.83
N ASN A 304 15.16 -16.77 -10.92
CA ASN A 304 16.23 -17.50 -10.21
C ASN A 304 15.70 -18.44 -9.10
N GLY A 305 14.40 -18.63 -8.95
CA GLY A 305 13.82 -19.57 -7.98
C GLY A 305 13.83 -19.10 -6.53
N GLY A 306 14.03 -17.80 -6.28
CA GLY A 306 14.02 -17.25 -4.93
C GLY A 306 12.69 -17.48 -4.22
N ILE A 307 11.58 -17.21 -4.88
CA ILE A 307 10.22 -17.44 -4.30
C ILE A 307 9.99 -18.94 -4.07
N ALA A 308 10.39 -19.80 -5.01
CA ALA A 308 10.27 -21.25 -4.87
C ALA A 308 11.08 -21.78 -3.68
N TYR A 309 12.24 -21.18 -3.37
CA TYR A 309 13.04 -21.52 -2.20
C TYR A 309 12.32 -21.22 -0.89
N ILE A 310 11.71 -20.04 -0.76
CA ILE A 310 10.91 -19.66 0.42
C ILE A 310 9.79 -20.67 0.64
N ILE A 311 9.03 -20.98 -0.41
CA ILE A 311 7.93 -21.95 -0.37
C ILE A 311 8.42 -23.31 0.14
N ARG A 312 9.55 -23.79 -0.39
CA ARG A 312 10.13 -25.08 0.01
C ARG A 312 10.63 -25.09 1.46
N LEU A 313 11.26 -23.99 1.90
CA LEU A 313 11.81 -23.88 3.26
C LEU A 313 10.71 -23.97 4.32
N LEU A 314 9.61 -23.24 4.10
CA LEU A 314 8.51 -23.16 5.06
C LEU A 314 7.68 -24.45 5.15
N SER A 315 7.61 -25.23 4.07
CA SER A 315 6.84 -26.48 4.06
C SER A 315 7.43 -27.61 4.93
N ARG A 316 8.68 -27.49 5.41
CA ARG A 316 9.41 -28.58 6.08
C ARG A 316 9.19 -28.69 7.59
N HIS A 317 8.72 -27.65 8.29
CA HIS A 317 8.75 -27.57 9.76
C HIS A 317 7.36 -27.37 10.40
N ILE A 318 6.29 -27.79 9.74
CA ILE A 318 4.92 -27.59 10.23
C ILE A 318 4.54 -28.66 11.26
N ARG A 319 4.07 -28.23 12.46
CA ARG A 319 3.52 -29.11 13.48
C ARG A 319 2.13 -28.64 13.93
N GLY A 320 1.10 -29.45 13.70
CA GLY A 320 -0.27 -29.21 14.15
C GLY A 320 -0.98 -28.01 13.47
N LYS A 321 -2.24 -27.77 13.86
CA LYS A 321 -3.09 -26.71 13.25
C LYS A 321 -2.49 -25.31 13.40
N ARG A 322 -2.03 -24.93 14.61
CA ARG A 322 -1.39 -23.60 14.84
C ARG A 322 -0.13 -23.42 14.00
N GLY A 323 0.72 -24.46 13.95
CA GLY A 323 1.91 -24.42 13.10
C GLY A 323 1.57 -24.27 11.62
N GLY A 324 0.48 -24.89 11.15
CA GLY A 324 -0.05 -24.73 9.80
C GLY A 324 -0.51 -23.31 9.54
N GLU A 325 -1.27 -22.68 10.46
CA GLU A 325 -1.72 -21.30 10.34
C GLU A 325 -0.55 -20.30 10.31
N PHE A 326 0.45 -20.46 11.19
CA PHE A 326 1.66 -19.65 11.17
C PHE A 326 2.48 -19.84 9.89
N SER A 327 2.52 -21.06 9.36
CA SER A 327 3.24 -21.33 8.10
C SER A 327 2.54 -20.65 6.91
N ILE A 328 1.21 -20.64 6.87
CA ILE A 328 0.45 -19.91 5.84
C ILE A 328 0.69 -18.40 5.97
N ALA A 329 0.66 -17.87 7.20
CA ALA A 329 0.95 -16.46 7.46
C ALA A 329 2.36 -16.08 6.99
N LEU A 330 3.38 -16.82 7.43
CA LEU A 330 4.77 -16.54 7.06
C LEU A 330 5.01 -16.72 5.55
N LEU A 331 4.35 -17.68 4.92
CA LEU A 331 4.43 -17.93 3.49
C LEU A 331 3.93 -16.71 2.68
N VAL A 332 2.75 -16.20 3.00
CA VAL A 332 2.20 -15.03 2.29
C VAL A 332 2.98 -13.74 2.61
N MET A 333 3.47 -13.58 3.85
CA MET A 333 4.32 -12.46 4.25
C MET A 333 5.61 -12.41 3.43
N LEU A 334 6.35 -13.52 3.36
CA LEU A 334 7.60 -13.59 2.60
C LEU A 334 7.37 -13.46 1.10
N ALA A 335 6.29 -14.06 0.57
CA ALA A 335 5.91 -13.86 -0.83
C ALA A 335 5.60 -12.38 -1.11
N ASN A 336 4.93 -11.69 -0.18
CA ASN A 336 4.61 -10.27 -0.33
C ASN A 336 5.86 -9.38 -0.27
N ILE A 337 6.79 -9.64 0.62
CA ILE A 337 8.10 -8.98 0.64
C ILE A 337 8.80 -9.16 -0.72
N CYS A 338 8.75 -10.36 -1.31
CA CYS A 338 9.37 -10.63 -2.60
C CYS A 338 8.61 -10.09 -3.80
N THR A 339 7.32 -9.86 -3.72
CA THR A 339 6.49 -9.41 -4.86
C THR A 339 6.09 -7.94 -4.78
N ALA A 340 6.26 -7.32 -3.62
CA ALA A 340 5.78 -5.98 -3.30
C ALA A 340 4.30 -5.74 -3.68
N ASN A 341 3.53 -6.83 -3.74
CA ASN A 341 2.12 -6.79 -4.13
C ASN A 341 1.33 -7.89 -3.39
N ASN A 342 0.41 -7.47 -2.53
CA ASN A 342 -0.39 -8.36 -1.68
C ASN A 342 -1.27 -9.34 -2.48
N THR A 343 -1.88 -8.91 -3.57
CA THR A 343 -2.72 -9.77 -4.42
C THR A 343 -1.89 -10.87 -5.09
N ILE A 344 -0.72 -10.51 -5.66
CA ILE A 344 0.20 -11.48 -6.27
C ILE A 344 0.72 -12.46 -5.22
N ALA A 345 1.06 -11.98 -4.02
CA ALA A 345 1.50 -12.83 -2.93
C ALA A 345 0.45 -13.86 -2.54
N ILE A 346 -0.81 -13.46 -2.41
CA ILE A 346 -1.95 -14.35 -2.15
C ILE A 346 -2.08 -15.40 -3.26
N LEU A 347 -2.13 -14.97 -4.52
CA LEU A 347 -2.29 -15.88 -5.67
C LEU A 347 -1.15 -16.90 -5.76
N THR A 348 0.09 -16.44 -5.58
CA THR A 348 1.29 -17.28 -5.71
C THR A 348 1.37 -18.34 -4.60
N THR A 349 0.84 -18.04 -3.41
CA THR A 349 0.94 -18.93 -2.24
C THR A 349 -0.33 -19.75 -1.99
N SER A 350 -1.40 -19.47 -2.71
CA SER A 350 -2.73 -20.04 -2.47
C SER A 350 -2.79 -21.57 -2.53
N ASP A 351 -2.14 -22.20 -3.50
CA ASP A 351 -2.15 -23.66 -3.67
C ASP A 351 -1.43 -24.35 -2.50
N MET A 352 -0.31 -23.79 -2.07
CA MET A 352 0.42 -24.28 -0.90
C MET A 352 -0.39 -24.11 0.39
N ALA A 353 -0.99 -22.92 0.57
CA ALA A 353 -1.86 -22.63 1.71
C ALA A 353 -3.05 -23.60 1.74
N SER A 354 -3.65 -23.90 0.60
CA SER A 354 -4.72 -24.91 0.45
C SER A 354 -4.26 -26.31 0.83
N SER A 355 -3.05 -26.69 0.41
CA SER A 355 -2.44 -27.99 0.74
C SER A 355 -2.15 -28.13 2.24
N ILE A 356 -1.60 -27.08 2.87
CA ILE A 356 -1.37 -27.00 4.31
C ILE A 356 -2.71 -27.07 5.05
N SER A 357 -3.71 -26.32 4.60
CA SER A 357 -5.04 -26.28 5.18
C SER A 357 -5.68 -27.69 5.22
N LYS A 358 -5.64 -28.41 4.08
CA LYS A 358 -6.14 -29.79 3.99
C LYS A 358 -5.38 -30.75 4.90
N ARG A 359 -4.04 -30.66 4.91
CA ARG A 359 -3.18 -31.58 5.69
C ARG A 359 -3.37 -31.45 7.20
N TYR A 360 -3.61 -30.22 7.68
CA TYR A 360 -3.72 -29.94 9.11
C TYR A 360 -5.15 -29.65 9.56
N ASP A 361 -6.14 -29.91 8.69
CA ASP A 361 -7.57 -29.70 8.95
C ASP A 361 -7.87 -28.29 9.46
N ILE A 362 -7.37 -27.27 8.72
CA ILE A 362 -7.63 -25.86 8.97
C ILE A 362 -8.84 -25.43 8.13
N ASP A 363 -9.77 -24.71 8.75
CA ASP A 363 -10.94 -24.17 8.04
C ASP A 363 -10.50 -23.25 6.90
N ARG A 364 -11.01 -23.47 5.67
CA ARG A 364 -10.67 -22.69 4.49
C ARG A 364 -10.99 -21.20 4.63
N ARG A 365 -12.05 -20.85 5.39
CA ARG A 365 -12.41 -19.47 5.69
C ARG A 365 -11.31 -18.79 6.50
N ARG A 366 -10.73 -19.53 7.42
CA ARG A 366 -9.60 -19.08 8.23
C ARG A 366 -8.32 -18.97 7.39
N THR A 367 -8.08 -19.91 6.48
CA THR A 367 -6.97 -19.84 5.53
C THR A 367 -7.07 -18.59 4.64
N ALA A 368 -8.25 -18.31 4.09
CA ALA A 368 -8.49 -17.09 3.31
C ALA A 368 -8.27 -15.81 4.15
N SER A 369 -8.73 -15.82 5.40
CA SER A 369 -8.51 -14.72 6.35
C SER A 369 -7.03 -14.48 6.62
N ILE A 370 -6.25 -15.54 6.88
CA ILE A 370 -4.80 -15.45 7.15
C ILE A 370 -4.05 -14.91 5.93
N LEU A 371 -4.33 -15.45 4.74
CA LEU A 371 -3.71 -15.00 3.49
C LEU A 371 -3.92 -13.50 3.28
N ASP A 372 -5.15 -13.04 3.41
CA ASP A 372 -5.50 -11.64 3.19
C ASP A 372 -4.96 -10.74 4.32
N THR A 373 -5.17 -11.08 5.57
CA THR A 373 -4.75 -10.23 6.70
C THR A 373 -3.25 -10.06 6.77
N PHE A 374 -2.46 -11.14 6.66
CA PHE A 374 -1.01 -11.04 6.76
C PHE A 374 -0.37 -10.44 5.50
N SER A 375 -1.01 -10.56 4.32
CA SER A 375 -0.57 -9.80 3.15
C SER A 375 -0.80 -8.30 3.33
N CYS A 376 -1.95 -7.88 3.87
CA CYS A 376 -2.22 -6.49 4.18
C CYS A 376 -1.27 -5.92 5.27
N VAL A 377 -0.94 -6.70 6.31
CA VAL A 377 0.04 -6.30 7.33
C VAL A 377 1.38 -5.98 6.70
N VAL A 378 1.92 -6.89 5.89
CA VAL A 378 3.22 -6.67 5.25
C VAL A 378 3.17 -5.53 4.25
N GLN A 379 2.16 -5.50 3.38
CA GLN A 379 2.02 -4.43 2.39
C GLN A 379 1.91 -3.05 3.04
N GLY A 380 1.24 -2.97 4.20
CA GLY A 380 1.12 -1.75 4.98
C GLY A 380 2.39 -1.32 5.72
N LEU A 381 3.43 -2.15 5.73
CA LEU A 381 4.74 -1.89 6.35
C LEU A 381 5.90 -1.95 5.36
N LEU A 382 5.63 -2.21 4.08
CA LEU A 382 6.66 -2.42 3.07
C LEU A 382 7.11 -1.09 2.45
N PRO A 383 8.30 -0.56 2.74
CA PRO A 383 8.69 0.80 2.34
C PRO A 383 8.81 0.98 0.81
N TYR A 384 9.00 -0.10 0.07
CA TYR A 384 9.02 -0.10 -1.41
C TYR A 384 7.69 -0.63 -2.00
N GLY A 385 6.67 -0.80 -1.19
CA GLY A 385 5.32 -1.13 -1.63
C GLY A 385 4.62 0.09 -2.24
N ALA A 386 3.77 -0.13 -3.24
CA ALA A 386 3.11 0.94 -3.99
C ALA A 386 2.37 1.94 -3.09
N GLN A 387 1.71 1.47 -2.04
CA GLN A 387 0.94 2.30 -1.12
C GLN A 387 1.82 3.26 -0.32
N LEU A 388 2.95 2.73 0.23
CA LEU A 388 3.86 3.55 1.02
C LEU A 388 4.66 4.50 0.14
N LEU A 389 5.07 4.08 -1.06
CA LEU A 389 5.69 4.96 -2.03
C LEU A 389 4.75 6.11 -2.42
N LEU A 390 3.49 5.80 -2.73
CA LEU A 390 2.50 6.82 -3.08
C LEU A 390 2.28 7.82 -1.94
N ALA A 391 2.12 7.33 -0.70
CA ALA A 391 2.00 8.16 0.49
C ALA A 391 3.25 9.05 0.67
N ALA A 392 4.45 8.48 0.49
CA ALA A 392 5.72 9.19 0.55
C ALA A 392 5.82 10.33 -0.47
N GLY A 393 5.33 10.09 -1.70
CA GLY A 393 5.28 11.11 -2.75
C GLY A 393 4.42 12.30 -2.38
N PHE A 394 3.23 12.07 -1.83
CA PHE A 394 2.36 13.16 -1.37
C PHE A 394 2.95 13.93 -0.19
N ALA A 395 3.58 13.24 0.74
CA ALA A 395 4.19 13.85 1.92
C ALA A 395 5.58 14.46 1.65
N SER A 396 6.18 14.17 0.50
CA SER A 396 7.57 14.56 0.13
C SER A 396 8.59 14.10 1.16
N VAL A 397 8.42 12.87 1.68
CA VAL A 397 9.29 12.25 2.70
C VAL A 397 9.69 10.83 2.31
N SER A 398 10.73 10.29 2.95
CA SER A 398 11.06 8.87 2.78
C SER A 398 9.98 7.97 3.38
N PRO A 399 9.63 6.84 2.73
CA PRO A 399 8.69 5.86 3.30
C PRO A 399 9.07 5.39 4.70
N LEU A 400 10.34 5.35 5.05
CA LEU A 400 10.81 4.92 6.38
C LEU A 400 10.42 5.90 7.49
N ASN A 401 10.26 7.18 7.20
CA ASN A 401 9.98 8.21 8.20
C ASN A 401 8.61 8.06 8.84
N PHE A 402 7.62 7.58 8.11
CA PHE A 402 6.29 7.38 8.67
C PHE A 402 6.02 5.95 9.15
N MET A 403 6.97 5.00 8.98
CA MET A 403 6.82 3.64 9.51
C MET A 403 6.53 3.58 11.02
N PRO A 404 7.16 4.41 11.90
CA PRO A 404 6.85 4.39 13.33
C PRO A 404 5.41 4.78 13.67
N TYR A 405 4.73 5.49 12.76
CA TYR A 405 3.36 5.97 12.93
C TYR A 405 2.30 5.07 12.28
N LEU A 406 2.69 3.97 11.64
CA LEU A 406 1.78 3.01 11.02
C LEU A 406 1.11 2.11 12.07
N TYR A 407 0.38 2.73 13.00
CA TYR A 407 -0.23 2.03 14.13
C TYR A 407 -1.17 0.92 13.70
N TYR A 408 -2.04 1.18 12.71
CA TYR A 408 -3.03 0.20 12.28
C TYR A 408 -2.40 -1.09 11.71
N PRO A 409 -1.48 -1.07 10.73
CA PRO A 409 -0.84 -2.28 10.23
C PRO A 409 -0.11 -3.07 11.33
N ILE A 410 0.55 -2.38 12.27
CA ILE A 410 1.25 -3.02 13.39
C ILE A 410 0.24 -3.70 14.33
N LEU A 411 -0.81 -3.00 14.74
CA LEU A 411 -1.86 -3.53 15.61
C LEU A 411 -2.63 -4.67 14.93
N LEU A 412 -2.88 -4.57 13.62
CA LEU A 412 -3.48 -5.64 12.83
C LEU A 412 -2.63 -6.91 12.89
N GLY A 413 -1.31 -6.78 12.70
CA GLY A 413 -0.37 -7.91 12.81
C GLY A 413 -0.38 -8.56 14.20
N LEU A 414 -0.42 -7.74 15.25
CA LEU A 414 -0.52 -8.23 16.63
C LEU A 414 -1.87 -8.96 16.87
N CYS A 415 -2.99 -8.37 16.48
CA CYS A 415 -4.31 -8.97 16.61
C CYS A 415 -4.43 -10.28 15.82
N ALA A 416 -3.92 -10.32 14.59
CA ALA A 416 -3.94 -11.51 13.75
C ALA A 416 -3.05 -12.64 14.33
N THR A 417 -1.87 -12.30 14.84
CA THR A 417 -0.97 -13.24 15.53
C THR A 417 -1.62 -13.79 16.79
N PHE A 418 -2.22 -12.91 17.60
CA PHE A 418 -2.97 -13.32 18.79
C PHE A 418 -4.16 -14.22 18.44
N ALA A 419 -4.87 -13.93 17.33
CA ALA A 419 -5.97 -14.76 16.85
C ALA A 419 -5.52 -16.17 16.48
N ILE A 420 -4.32 -16.37 15.93
CA ILE A 420 -3.74 -17.69 15.69
C ILE A 420 -3.40 -18.39 17.03
N LEU A 421 -2.72 -17.71 17.93
CA LEU A 421 -2.31 -18.26 19.22
C LEU A 421 -3.50 -18.70 20.07
N MET A 422 -4.54 -17.90 20.16
CA MET A 422 -5.75 -18.16 20.94
C MET A 422 -6.80 -18.96 20.17
N ARG A 423 -6.54 -19.33 18.91
CA ARG A 423 -7.51 -19.98 18.03
C ARG A 423 -8.83 -19.21 17.98
N TYR A 424 -8.73 -17.90 17.80
CA TYR A 424 -9.89 -17.00 17.72
C TYR A 424 -10.16 -16.58 16.24
N PRO A 425 -11.40 -16.44 15.81
CA PRO A 425 -12.64 -16.80 16.52
C PRO A 425 -12.84 -18.34 16.63
N ARG A 426 -13.19 -18.81 17.81
CA ARG A 426 -13.29 -20.26 18.12
C ARG A 426 -14.21 -21.04 17.19
N ARG A 427 -15.26 -20.38 16.66
CA ARG A 427 -16.22 -20.98 15.71
C ARG A 427 -15.56 -21.47 14.42
N PHE A 428 -14.47 -20.86 14.00
CA PHE A 428 -13.74 -21.15 12.76
C PHE A 428 -12.37 -21.80 13.02
N ALA A 429 -12.04 -22.09 14.26
CA ALA A 429 -10.77 -22.66 14.68
C ALA A 429 -10.88 -24.10 15.20
N LYS A 430 -12.07 -24.72 15.00
CA LYS A 430 -12.34 -26.12 15.41
C LYS A 430 -11.58 -27.13 14.56
#